data_25b1846ffdae8d74de4d453340687163
#
_entry.id   25b1846ffdae8d74de4d453340687163
#
_cell.length_a   1.000
_cell.length_b   1.000
_cell.length_c   1.000
_cell.angle_alpha   90.00
_cell.angle_beta   90.00
_cell.angle_gamma   90.00
#
_symmetry.space_group_name_H-M   'P 1'
#
loop_
_entity.id
_entity.type
_entity.pdbx_description
1 polymer ?
#
loop_
_entity_poly.entity_id
_entity_poly.type
_entity_poly.pdbx_seq_one_letter_code
_entity_poly.pdbx_strand_id
1 'polypeptide(L)'
;MRKKLSVLLLILALIMNQAAPMGIKAADAADEVKVYVENGEGSLTEGDGTAQRPYQNIRTALKQIQTGQTLVLVGEVSYTKYETCEDGSPKPLFVDKDITIVGSDTSAGLKIRSMIQLGADVTFRDMWLQMVPQAGNARGTTIYAAGHTL
;
A
#
# COMPACT_ATOMS: atom_id res chain seq x y z
N MET A 1 -27.49 -25.67 60.05
CA MET A 1 -27.92 -25.56 58.65
C MET A 1 -27.91 -24.13 58.06
N ARG A 2 -28.04 -23.06 58.86
CA ARG A 2 -28.10 -21.66 58.36
C ARG A 2 -26.79 -21.14 57.78
N LYS A 3 -25.63 -21.59 58.20
CA LYS A 3 -24.32 -21.13 57.72
C LYS A 3 -23.95 -21.60 56.30
N LYS A 4 -24.44 -22.78 55.87
CA LYS A 4 -24.17 -23.30 54.51
C LYS A 4 -25.00 -22.60 53.45
N LEU A 5 -26.17 -22.06 53.80
CA LEU A 5 -27.04 -21.36 52.86
C LEU A 5 -26.49 -19.98 52.52
N SER A 6 -25.87 -19.29 53.50
CA SER A 6 -25.25 -17.97 53.27
C SER A 6 -24.04 -18.03 52.35
N VAL A 7 -23.24 -19.12 52.44
CA VAL A 7 -22.08 -19.30 51.54
C VAL A 7 -22.51 -19.56 50.11
N LEU A 8 -23.59 -20.35 49.92
CA LEU A 8 -24.14 -20.67 48.60
C LEU A 8 -24.72 -19.43 47.91
N LEU A 9 -25.38 -18.54 48.67
CA LEU A 9 -25.92 -17.28 48.16
C LEU A 9 -24.79 -16.30 47.75
N LEU A 10 -23.70 -16.29 48.50
CA LEU A 10 -22.55 -15.44 48.20
C LEU A 10 -21.81 -15.88 46.94
N ILE A 11 -21.70 -17.19 46.71
CA ILE A 11 -21.11 -17.75 45.47
C ILE A 11 -22.00 -17.46 44.27
N LEU A 12 -23.33 -17.53 44.41
CA LEU A 12 -24.26 -17.23 43.32
C LEU A 12 -24.25 -15.74 42.95
N ALA A 13 -24.08 -14.83 43.94
CA ALA A 13 -23.95 -13.41 43.67
C ALA A 13 -22.61 -13.06 42.99
N LEU A 14 -21.55 -13.83 43.21
CA LEU A 14 -20.26 -13.61 42.61
C LEU A 14 -20.23 -14.06 41.13
N ILE A 15 -21.05 -15.05 40.76
CA ILE A 15 -21.14 -15.56 39.40
C ILE A 15 -21.98 -14.64 38.49
N MET A 16 -22.91 -13.87 39.05
CA MET A 16 -23.75 -12.96 38.26
C MET A 16 -23.10 -11.61 37.93
N ASN A 17 -21.94 -11.31 38.51
CA ASN A 17 -21.29 -10.01 38.27
C ASN A 17 -20.13 -10.08 37.27
N GLN A 18 -20.03 -11.17 36.48
CA GLN A 18 -19.10 -11.29 35.39
C GLN A 18 -19.80 -11.23 34.01
N ALA A 19 -20.81 -10.39 33.88
CA ALA A 19 -21.13 -9.82 32.59
C ALA A 19 -20.07 -8.77 32.28
N ALA A 20 -18.87 -9.22 31.88
CA ALA A 20 -17.96 -8.35 31.18
C ALA A 20 -18.75 -7.73 30.01
N PRO A 21 -18.72 -6.39 29.82
CA PRO A 21 -19.24 -5.85 28.60
C PRO A 21 -18.55 -6.61 27.48
N MET A 22 -19.32 -7.24 26.58
CA MET A 22 -18.80 -7.64 25.30
C MET A 22 -18.32 -6.33 24.66
N GLY A 23 -17.06 -5.98 24.94
CA GLY A 23 -16.36 -5.02 24.13
C GLY A 23 -16.48 -5.58 22.73
N ILE A 24 -17.18 -4.86 21.85
CA ILE A 24 -17.06 -5.05 20.43
C ILE A 24 -15.56 -4.94 20.20
N LYS A 25 -14.89 -6.09 20.08
CA LYS A 25 -13.51 -6.14 19.65
C LYS A 25 -13.56 -5.41 18.31
N ALA A 26 -13.04 -4.18 18.29
CA ALA A 26 -12.81 -3.51 17.03
C ALA A 26 -12.15 -4.57 16.16
N ALA A 27 -12.73 -4.87 15.00
CA ALA A 27 -12.18 -5.84 14.08
C ALA A 27 -10.69 -5.54 14.06
N ASP A 28 -9.87 -6.52 14.45
CA ASP A 28 -8.42 -6.40 14.36
C ASP A 28 -8.21 -5.86 12.95
N ALA A 29 -7.70 -4.63 12.84
CA ALA A 29 -7.25 -4.11 11.57
C ALA A 29 -6.24 -5.16 11.12
N ALA A 30 -6.63 -5.98 10.15
CA ALA A 30 -5.75 -7.02 9.63
C ALA A 30 -4.42 -6.31 9.36
N ASP A 31 -3.33 -6.82 9.94
CA ASP A 31 -2.03 -6.18 9.82
C ASP A 31 -1.84 -5.82 8.36
N GLU A 32 -1.80 -4.52 8.05
CA GLU A 32 -1.72 -4.00 6.69
C GLU A 32 -0.47 -4.57 6.04
N VAL A 33 -0.65 -5.50 5.13
CA VAL A 33 0.49 -6.14 4.45
C VAL A 33 1.16 -5.11 3.56
N LYS A 34 2.41 -4.83 3.84
CA LYS A 34 3.22 -3.81 3.17
C LYS A 34 4.26 -4.43 2.26
N VAL A 35 4.35 -3.89 1.06
CA VAL A 35 5.38 -4.20 0.07
C VAL A 35 6.24 -2.97 -0.11
N TYR A 36 7.55 -3.11 0.01
CA TYR A 36 8.49 -1.99 -0.03
C TYR A 36 9.23 -1.94 -1.36
N VAL A 37 9.43 -0.73 -1.87
CA VAL A 37 10.23 -0.45 -3.06
C VAL A 37 11.11 0.77 -2.82
N GLU A 38 12.36 0.69 -3.27
CA GLU A 38 13.30 1.82 -3.31
C GLU A 38 13.92 1.92 -4.71
N ASN A 39 14.49 3.08 -5.04
CA ASN A 39 15.12 3.35 -6.32
C ASN A 39 14.17 3.29 -7.55
N GLY A 40 13.48 2.20 -7.78
CA GLY A 40 12.46 2.04 -8.85
C GLY A 40 12.95 1.58 -10.20
N GLU A 41 14.22 1.79 -10.55
CA GLU A 41 14.84 1.46 -11.85
C GLU A 41 15.99 0.44 -11.74
N GLY A 42 16.14 -0.19 -10.58
CA GLY A 42 17.17 -1.18 -10.32
C GLY A 42 16.89 -2.53 -10.98
N SER A 43 17.63 -3.55 -10.57
CA SER A 43 17.48 -4.91 -11.07
C SER A 43 16.08 -5.46 -10.81
N LEU A 44 15.53 -6.17 -11.80
CA LEU A 44 14.23 -6.85 -11.65
C LEU A 44 14.25 -8.03 -10.67
N THR A 45 15.44 -8.49 -10.29
CA THR A 45 15.64 -9.68 -9.45
C THR A 45 16.07 -9.35 -8.03
N GLU A 46 16.31 -8.06 -7.73
CA GLU A 46 16.73 -7.63 -6.40
C GLU A 46 15.55 -7.35 -5.49
N GLY A 47 15.78 -7.65 -4.20
CA GLY A 47 14.80 -7.49 -3.15
C GLY A 47 13.72 -8.59 -3.11
N ASP A 48 12.98 -8.60 -2.02
CA ASP A 48 11.82 -9.49 -1.82
C ASP A 48 10.57 -8.72 -1.36
N GLY A 49 10.67 -7.39 -1.34
CA GLY A 49 9.57 -6.50 -0.97
C GLY A 49 9.39 -6.32 0.54
N THR A 50 10.27 -6.86 1.36
CA THR A 50 10.29 -6.57 2.81
C THR A 50 10.95 -5.22 3.08
N ALA A 51 10.75 -4.67 4.29
CA ALA A 51 11.39 -3.42 4.69
C ALA A 51 12.93 -3.53 4.74
N GLN A 52 13.48 -4.73 5.00
CA GLN A 52 14.92 -4.99 5.03
C GLN A 52 15.52 -5.23 3.65
N ARG A 53 14.69 -5.65 2.69
CA ARG A 53 15.08 -5.95 1.31
C ARG A 53 14.03 -5.45 0.32
N PRO A 54 13.83 -4.13 0.20
CA PRO A 54 12.87 -3.54 -0.72
C PRO A 54 13.13 -3.99 -2.16
N TYR A 55 12.08 -4.08 -2.97
CA TYR A 55 12.26 -4.22 -4.42
C TYR A 55 13.02 -3.02 -4.97
N GLN A 56 13.97 -3.25 -5.84
CA GLN A 56 14.74 -2.21 -6.52
C GLN A 56 14.07 -1.70 -7.80
N ASN A 57 12.93 -2.29 -8.17
CA ASN A 57 12.21 -1.95 -9.38
C ASN A 57 10.71 -1.85 -9.10
N ILE A 58 10.13 -0.67 -9.39
CA ILE A 58 8.72 -0.43 -9.12
C ILE A 58 7.79 -1.35 -9.92
N ARG A 59 8.16 -1.76 -11.15
CA ARG A 59 7.36 -2.70 -11.93
C ARG A 59 7.32 -4.08 -11.30
N THR A 60 8.43 -4.51 -10.70
CA THR A 60 8.47 -5.77 -9.94
C THR A 60 7.57 -5.67 -8.71
N ALA A 61 7.67 -4.59 -7.95
CA ALA A 61 6.81 -4.37 -6.78
C ALA A 61 5.32 -4.41 -7.17
N LEU A 62 4.93 -3.70 -8.24
CA LEU A 62 3.55 -3.68 -8.73
C LEU A 62 3.06 -5.04 -9.26
N LYS A 63 3.95 -5.89 -9.79
CA LYS A 63 3.59 -7.25 -10.17
C LYS A 63 3.35 -8.17 -8.97
N GLN A 64 4.12 -8.00 -7.91
CA GLN A 64 4.10 -8.87 -6.74
C GLN A 64 3.03 -8.47 -5.71
N ILE A 65 2.73 -7.17 -5.60
CA ILE A 65 1.72 -6.68 -4.66
C ILE A 65 0.34 -7.28 -4.97
N GLN A 66 -0.47 -7.48 -3.94
CA GLN A 66 -1.84 -7.97 -4.06
C GLN A 66 -2.85 -6.84 -3.82
N THR A 67 -4.06 -6.99 -4.34
CA THR A 67 -5.19 -6.10 -4.02
C THR A 67 -5.38 -5.98 -2.51
N GLY A 68 -5.62 -4.77 -2.04
CA GLY A 68 -5.79 -4.42 -0.64
C GLY A 68 -4.50 -4.20 0.14
N GLN A 69 -3.34 -4.41 -0.48
CA GLN A 69 -2.05 -4.17 0.16
C GLN A 69 -1.56 -2.72 -0.02
N THR A 70 -0.54 -2.35 0.75
CA THR A 70 0.10 -1.04 0.67
C THR A 70 1.50 -1.15 0.07
N LEU A 71 1.76 -0.38 -0.99
CA LEU A 71 3.08 -0.16 -1.55
C LEU A 71 3.77 1.00 -0.85
N VAL A 72 4.86 0.73 -0.17
CA VAL A 72 5.65 1.74 0.55
C VAL A 72 6.85 2.16 -0.30
N LEU A 73 6.89 3.44 -0.65
CA LEU A 73 8.03 4.04 -1.34
C LEU A 73 9.11 4.43 -0.31
N VAL A 74 10.32 3.94 -0.50
CA VAL A 74 11.47 4.28 0.36
C VAL A 74 12.33 5.31 -0.36
N GLY A 75 12.30 6.56 0.12
CA GLY A 75 12.99 7.68 -0.52
C GLY A 75 12.44 8.02 -1.93
N GLU A 76 13.29 8.52 -2.82
CA GLU A 76 12.92 8.79 -4.21
C GLU A 76 12.86 7.48 -5.02
N VAL A 77 11.67 7.10 -5.44
CA VAL A 77 11.46 6.00 -6.38
C VAL A 77 11.30 6.55 -7.78
N SER A 78 12.22 6.21 -8.68
CA SER A 78 12.24 6.72 -10.05
C SER A 78 11.61 5.75 -11.04
N TYR A 79 10.84 6.27 -11.99
CA TYR A 79 10.41 5.60 -13.21
C TYR A 79 10.64 6.54 -14.40
N THR A 80 11.91 6.75 -14.71
CA THR A 80 12.38 7.70 -15.75
C THR A 80 13.03 6.99 -16.93
N LYS A 81 13.56 5.76 -16.71
CA LYS A 81 13.98 4.83 -17.74
C LYS A 81 12.87 3.83 -17.97
N TYR A 82 12.15 3.99 -19.04
CA TYR A 82 10.98 3.20 -19.40
C TYR A 82 11.28 2.32 -20.61
N GLU A 83 10.56 1.21 -20.71
CA GLU A 83 10.46 0.46 -21.96
C GLU A 83 9.62 1.27 -22.95
N THR A 84 9.92 1.10 -24.22
CA THR A 84 9.11 1.69 -25.29
C THR A 84 8.10 0.69 -25.82
N CYS A 85 6.96 1.21 -26.26
CA CYS A 85 6.02 0.49 -27.10
C CYS A 85 6.59 0.35 -28.54
N GLU A 86 5.94 -0.44 -29.38
CA GLU A 86 6.34 -0.63 -30.77
C GLU A 86 6.36 0.68 -31.58
N ASP A 87 5.51 1.63 -31.23
CA ASP A 87 5.44 2.97 -31.84
C ASP A 87 6.49 3.95 -31.27
N GLY A 88 7.42 3.47 -30.43
CA GLY A 88 8.45 4.27 -29.76
C GLY A 88 7.96 5.11 -28.59
N SER A 89 6.67 5.07 -28.25
CA SER A 89 6.14 5.78 -27.09
C SER A 89 6.57 5.10 -25.78
N PRO A 90 6.72 5.87 -24.68
CA PRO A 90 7.01 5.29 -23.37
C PRO A 90 5.88 4.37 -22.91
N LYS A 91 6.22 3.17 -22.44
CA LYS A 91 5.24 2.32 -21.75
C LYS A 91 4.79 3.01 -20.47
N PRO A 92 3.48 3.09 -20.19
CA PRO A 92 2.97 3.62 -18.94
C PRO A 92 3.41 2.74 -17.76
N LEU A 93 3.48 3.36 -16.59
CA LEU A 93 3.50 2.62 -15.34
C LEU A 93 2.06 2.15 -15.07
N PHE A 94 1.80 0.88 -15.24
CA PHE A 94 0.47 0.31 -15.11
C PHE A 94 0.22 -0.19 -13.69
N VAL A 95 -0.89 0.24 -13.08
CA VAL A 95 -1.34 -0.17 -11.75
C VAL A 95 -2.71 -0.82 -11.91
N ASP A 96 -2.76 -2.14 -11.80
CA ASP A 96 -3.93 -2.97 -12.11
C ASP A 96 -4.57 -3.61 -10.87
N LYS A 97 -4.24 -3.11 -9.69
CA LYS A 97 -4.75 -3.63 -8.42
C LYS A 97 -5.20 -2.48 -7.52
N ASP A 98 -6.26 -2.72 -6.76
CA ASP A 98 -6.73 -1.79 -5.74
C ASP A 98 -5.71 -1.76 -4.60
N ILE A 99 -4.90 -0.71 -4.56
CA ILE A 99 -3.80 -0.57 -3.59
C ILE A 99 -3.70 0.84 -3.04
N THR A 100 -3.04 0.95 -1.89
CA THR A 100 -2.54 2.24 -1.39
C THR A 100 -1.05 2.36 -1.72
N ILE A 101 -0.63 3.53 -2.24
CA ILE A 101 0.78 3.87 -2.42
C ILE A 101 1.11 4.99 -1.43
N VAL A 102 2.11 4.77 -0.58
CA VAL A 102 2.46 5.68 0.51
C VAL A 102 3.97 5.90 0.59
N GLY A 103 4.40 7.09 0.98
CA GLY A 103 5.79 7.35 1.31
C GLY A 103 6.18 6.77 2.68
N SER A 104 7.40 6.29 2.81
CA SER A 104 7.95 5.85 4.11
C SER A 104 8.11 7.01 5.08
N ASP A 105 8.32 8.20 4.54
CA ASP A 105 8.48 9.47 5.25
C ASP A 105 8.21 10.66 4.31
N THR A 106 8.35 11.88 4.81
CA THR A 106 8.08 13.11 4.05
C THR A 106 9.02 13.37 2.87
N SER A 107 10.16 12.68 2.79
CA SER A 107 11.10 12.76 1.68
C SER A 107 10.82 11.74 0.57
N ALA A 108 9.93 10.79 0.84
CA ALA A 108 9.64 9.72 -0.09
C ALA A 108 8.64 10.14 -1.17
N GLY A 109 8.83 9.62 -2.36
CA GLY A 109 7.91 9.91 -3.46
C GLY A 109 8.28 9.22 -4.77
N LEU A 110 7.45 9.48 -5.77
CA LEU A 110 7.57 8.89 -7.09
C LEU A 110 7.92 9.94 -8.14
N LYS A 111 9.04 9.73 -8.82
CA LYS A 111 9.48 10.53 -9.96
C LYS A 111 9.22 9.75 -11.24
N ILE A 112 8.38 10.29 -12.12
CA ILE A 112 7.94 9.58 -13.29
C ILE A 112 8.09 10.44 -14.57
N ARG A 113 8.56 9.83 -15.65
CA ARG A 113 8.67 10.46 -16.98
C ARG A 113 7.63 9.93 -17.95
N SER A 114 6.96 8.86 -17.62
CA SER A 114 5.90 8.24 -18.38
C SER A 114 4.51 8.61 -17.82
N MET A 115 3.47 8.06 -18.41
CA MET A 115 2.12 8.12 -17.86
C MET A 115 1.96 7.06 -16.76
N ILE A 116 1.19 7.37 -15.72
CA ILE A 116 0.61 6.35 -14.84
C ILE A 116 -0.75 5.98 -15.43
N GLN A 117 -0.96 4.72 -15.69
CA GLN A 117 -2.25 4.20 -16.13
C GLN A 117 -2.86 3.33 -15.04
N LEU A 118 -4.08 3.66 -14.62
CA LEU A 118 -4.80 2.90 -13.63
C LEU A 118 -5.70 1.88 -14.34
N GLY A 119 -5.66 0.66 -13.86
CA GLY A 119 -6.57 -0.44 -14.18
C GLY A 119 -7.40 -0.87 -12.97
N ALA A 120 -7.26 -0.14 -11.84
CA ALA A 120 -7.94 -0.37 -10.57
C ALA A 120 -7.97 0.92 -9.74
N ASP A 121 -8.64 0.91 -8.60
CA ASP A 121 -8.69 2.06 -7.70
C ASP A 121 -7.37 2.17 -6.90
N VAL A 122 -6.77 3.35 -6.91
CA VAL A 122 -5.46 3.59 -6.29
C VAL A 122 -5.50 4.81 -5.38
N THR A 123 -5.10 4.64 -4.14
CA THR A 123 -4.92 5.75 -3.21
C THR A 123 -3.45 6.15 -3.12
N PHE A 124 -3.14 7.42 -3.34
CA PHE A 124 -1.82 8.00 -3.06
C PHE A 124 -1.91 8.85 -1.80
N ARG A 125 -1.04 8.62 -0.83
CA ARG A 125 -0.99 9.44 0.38
C ARG A 125 0.43 9.59 0.94
N ASP A 126 0.66 10.64 1.68
CA ASP A 126 1.90 10.90 2.43
C ASP A 126 3.16 10.79 1.57
N MET A 127 3.08 11.22 0.32
CA MET A 127 4.18 11.16 -0.65
C MET A 127 4.14 12.33 -1.61
N TRP A 128 5.26 12.65 -2.23
CA TRP A 128 5.28 13.56 -3.36
C TRP A 128 5.25 12.79 -4.69
N LEU A 129 4.66 13.42 -5.70
CA LEU A 129 4.64 12.91 -7.06
C LEU A 129 5.21 13.95 -8.02
N GLN A 130 6.32 13.64 -8.67
CA GLN A 130 6.97 14.50 -9.65
C GLN A 130 6.82 13.93 -11.05
N MET A 131 6.11 14.67 -11.89
CA MET A 131 6.01 14.41 -13.32
C MET A 131 7.16 15.11 -14.05
N VAL A 132 8.04 14.35 -14.69
CA VAL A 132 9.21 14.87 -15.42
C VAL A 132 8.87 14.97 -16.90
N PRO A 133 8.85 16.16 -17.52
CA PRO A 133 8.58 16.32 -18.94
C PRO A 133 9.63 15.59 -19.79
N GLN A 134 9.16 14.97 -20.87
CA GLN A 134 10.06 14.41 -21.88
C GLN A 134 10.43 15.49 -22.88
N ALA A 135 11.72 15.73 -23.07
CA ALA A 135 12.20 16.68 -24.06
C ALA A 135 11.72 16.26 -25.47
N GLY A 136 11.06 17.17 -26.19
CA GLY A 136 10.62 16.98 -27.57
C GLY A 136 9.23 16.32 -27.73
N ASN A 137 8.57 15.90 -26.67
CA ASN A 137 7.20 15.38 -26.73
C ASN A 137 6.24 16.26 -25.92
N ALA A 138 5.31 16.91 -26.61
CA ALA A 138 4.26 17.73 -26.00
C ALA A 138 3.18 16.89 -25.27
N ARG A 139 3.29 15.57 -25.26
CA ARG A 139 2.40 14.70 -24.48
C ARG A 139 2.85 14.73 -23.03
N GLY A 140 2.16 15.52 -22.25
CA GLY A 140 2.43 15.69 -20.83
C GLY A 140 2.38 14.36 -20.09
N THR A 141 3.21 14.24 -19.08
CA THR A 141 3.11 13.15 -18.09
C THR A 141 1.80 13.32 -17.34
N THR A 142 0.95 12.30 -17.32
CA THR A 142 -0.39 12.36 -16.73
C THR A 142 -0.68 11.08 -15.95
N ILE A 143 -1.68 11.16 -15.08
CA ILE A 143 -2.36 9.99 -14.54
C ILE A 143 -3.62 9.78 -15.38
N TYR A 144 -3.74 8.62 -15.99
CA TYR A 144 -4.92 8.21 -16.74
C TYR A 144 -5.71 7.20 -15.92
N ALA A 145 -6.81 7.66 -15.33
CA ALA A 145 -7.59 6.87 -14.39
C ALA A 145 -8.58 5.89 -15.06
N ALA A 146 -8.90 6.07 -16.34
CA ALA A 146 -9.77 5.17 -17.10
C ALA A 146 -11.15 4.86 -16.45
N GLY A 147 -11.64 5.78 -15.61
CA GLY A 147 -12.87 5.58 -14.83
C GLY A 147 -12.67 5.05 -13.41
N HIS A 148 -11.43 4.76 -13.02
CA HIS A 148 -11.08 4.38 -11.64
C HIS A 148 -10.90 5.59 -10.74
N THR A 149 -10.96 5.35 -9.43
CA THR A 149 -10.80 6.38 -8.39
C THR A 149 -9.32 6.61 -8.05
N LEU A 150 -8.99 7.86 -7.74
CA LEU A 150 -7.72 8.33 -7.21
C LEU A 150 -7.91 8.79 -5.76
#